data_a63eab7c4c8c92781dc7c1b5b54cd2e7
#
_entry.id   a63eab7c4c8c92781dc7c1b5b54cd2e7
#
_cell.length_a   1.000
_cell.length_b   1.000
_cell.length_c   1.000
_cell.angle_alpha   90.00
_cell.angle_beta   90.00
_cell.angle_gamma   90.00
#
_symmetry.space_group_name_H-M   'P 1'
#
loop_
_entity.id
_entity.type
_entity.pdbx_description
1 polymer ?
#
loop_
_entity_poly.entity_id
_entity_poly.type
_entity_poly.pdbx_seq_one_letter_code
_entity_poly.pdbx_strand_id
1 'polypeptide(L)'
;MTTDNATAPDNDYAAYIAGLPRVLSGAAALFLDAGNRVLLVEPNYREGWTLPGGTVESDTDETPRGAARRETLEEIGLDVQLGRLLAVDWVHGKARPPIVAYVYDGGVLDEDRLRAIQLQEEELLSWRLVPREDLLAHLPGALGHRVLAALDVLLEGRGTVELENGHRVG
;
A
#
# COMPACT_ATOMS: atom_id res chain seq x y z
N MET A 1 -27.92 10.99 33.51
CA MET A 1 -27.69 9.61 33.04
C MET A 1 -28.51 9.44 31.77
N THR A 2 -27.90 9.72 30.64
CA THR A 2 -28.52 9.46 29.32
C THR A 2 -27.99 8.11 28.85
N THR A 3 -28.83 7.10 28.92
CA THR A 3 -28.57 5.77 28.34
C THR A 3 -28.63 5.92 26.83
N ASP A 4 -27.46 5.84 26.21
CA ASP A 4 -27.30 5.72 24.76
C ASP A 4 -27.88 4.35 24.35
N ASN A 5 -29.11 4.37 23.84
CA ASN A 5 -29.81 3.18 23.38
C ASN A 5 -29.36 2.92 21.94
N ALA A 6 -28.20 2.30 21.76
CA ALA A 6 -27.74 1.79 20.47
C ALA A 6 -28.75 0.69 20.06
N THR A 7 -29.73 1.05 19.27
CA THR A 7 -30.69 0.13 18.63
C THR A 7 -29.84 -0.85 17.77
N ALA A 8 -29.98 -2.15 18.03
CA ALA A 8 -29.39 -3.18 17.16
C ALA A 8 -29.86 -2.91 15.70
N PRO A 9 -28.95 -3.03 14.70
CA PRO A 9 -29.34 -2.78 13.32
C PRO A 9 -30.53 -3.68 12.94
N ASP A 10 -31.51 -3.09 12.30
CA ASP A 10 -32.65 -3.80 11.75
C ASP A 10 -32.15 -4.96 10.89
N ASN A 11 -32.70 -6.17 11.05
CA ASN A 11 -32.31 -7.35 10.30
C ASN A 11 -32.34 -7.11 8.78
N ASP A 12 -33.26 -6.28 8.30
CA ASP A 12 -33.36 -5.90 6.90
C ASP A 12 -32.16 -5.05 6.43
N TYR A 13 -31.66 -4.13 7.28
CA TYR A 13 -30.48 -3.32 6.99
C TYR A 13 -29.20 -4.16 6.99
N ALA A 14 -29.05 -5.07 7.94
CA ALA A 14 -27.90 -5.98 8.00
C ALA A 14 -27.85 -6.91 6.75
N ALA A 15 -29.02 -7.43 6.33
CA ALA A 15 -29.13 -8.24 5.12
C ALA A 15 -28.83 -7.43 3.85
N TYR A 16 -29.27 -6.17 3.77
CA TYR A 16 -28.94 -5.26 2.68
C TYR A 16 -27.42 -5.02 2.59
N ILE A 17 -26.78 -4.66 3.71
CA ILE A 17 -25.32 -4.43 3.75
C ILE A 17 -24.54 -5.69 3.37
N ALA A 18 -24.98 -6.87 3.83
CA ALA A 18 -24.34 -8.14 3.49
C ALA A 18 -24.42 -8.48 1.99
N GLY A 19 -25.45 -8.00 1.30
CA GLY A 19 -25.65 -8.18 -0.14
C GLY A 19 -24.90 -7.19 -1.04
N LEU A 20 -24.28 -6.14 -0.48
CA LEU A 20 -23.57 -5.16 -1.29
C LEU A 20 -22.27 -5.73 -1.89
N PRO A 21 -21.90 -5.30 -3.12
CA PRO A 21 -20.59 -5.63 -3.69
C PRO A 21 -19.45 -5.21 -2.76
N ARG A 22 -18.45 -6.07 -2.63
CA ARG A 22 -17.30 -5.83 -1.75
C ARG A 22 -16.06 -5.55 -2.58
N VAL A 23 -15.19 -4.69 -2.02
CA VAL A 23 -13.90 -4.31 -2.59
C VAL A 23 -12.84 -4.62 -1.53
N LEU A 24 -11.72 -5.20 -1.95
CA LEU A 24 -10.54 -5.34 -1.10
C LEU A 24 -9.78 -4.02 -1.04
N SER A 25 -9.10 -3.76 0.05
CA SER A 25 -8.28 -2.57 0.22
C SER A 25 -6.85 -2.97 0.59
N GLY A 26 -5.88 -2.36 -0.08
CA GLY A 26 -4.46 -2.54 0.22
C GLY A 26 -3.75 -1.20 0.30
N ALA A 27 -2.72 -1.11 1.12
CA ALA A 27 -1.95 0.11 1.29
C ALA A 27 -0.46 -0.17 1.43
N ALA A 28 0.36 0.68 0.83
CA ALA A 28 1.81 0.55 0.83
C ALA A 28 2.50 1.90 1.00
N ALA A 29 3.77 1.87 1.42
CA ALA A 29 4.63 3.04 1.52
C ALA A 29 5.73 2.99 0.46
N LEU A 30 5.95 4.10 -0.23
CA LEU A 30 7.03 4.29 -1.20
C LEU A 30 8.16 5.04 -0.51
N PHE A 31 9.26 4.33 -0.26
CA PHE A 31 10.48 4.89 0.32
C PHE A 31 11.53 5.12 -0.77
N LEU A 32 12.28 6.20 -0.63
CA LEU A 32 13.44 6.50 -1.45
C LEU A 32 14.72 6.48 -0.61
N ASP A 33 15.84 6.26 -1.26
CA ASP A 33 17.15 6.64 -0.71
C ASP A 33 17.56 8.04 -1.21
N ALA A 34 18.73 8.51 -0.80
CA ALA A 34 19.29 9.79 -1.24
C ALA A 34 19.54 9.87 -2.77
N GLY A 35 19.61 8.73 -3.46
CA GLY A 35 19.76 8.62 -4.91
C GLY A 35 18.43 8.46 -5.66
N ASN A 36 17.29 8.65 -5.00
CA ASN A 36 15.93 8.44 -5.55
C ASN A 36 15.67 6.99 -6.03
N ARG A 37 16.39 6.00 -5.46
CA ARG A 37 16.10 4.60 -5.69
C ARG A 37 14.96 4.17 -4.76
N VAL A 38 14.04 3.36 -5.27
CA VAL A 38 12.87 2.88 -4.53
C VAL A 38 13.23 1.63 -3.73
N LEU A 39 12.87 1.61 -2.44
CA LEU A 39 12.96 0.43 -1.60
C LEU A 39 11.87 -0.58 -2.02
N LEU A 40 12.31 -1.77 -2.40
CA LEU A 40 11.45 -2.92 -2.65
C LEU A 40 11.78 -4.06 -1.68
N VAL A 41 10.75 -4.86 -1.37
CA VAL A 41 10.86 -6.09 -0.57
C VAL A 41 10.48 -7.30 -1.42
N GLU A 42 11.07 -8.45 -1.12
CA GLU A 42 10.84 -9.72 -1.82
C GLU A 42 10.02 -10.66 -0.94
N PRO A 43 8.73 -10.87 -1.22
CA PRO A 43 7.91 -11.81 -0.47
C PRO A 43 8.29 -13.27 -0.74
N ASN A 44 8.14 -14.14 0.26
CA ASN A 44 8.44 -15.57 0.15
C ASN A 44 7.28 -16.41 -0.42
N TYR A 45 6.07 -15.85 -0.45
CA TYR A 45 4.82 -16.54 -0.82
C TYR A 45 4.38 -16.31 -2.27
N ARG A 46 5.10 -15.48 -3.03
CA ARG A 46 4.86 -15.23 -4.46
C ARG A 46 6.13 -14.73 -5.15
N GLU A 47 6.20 -14.89 -6.46
CA GLU A 47 7.28 -14.32 -7.26
C GLU A 47 7.13 -12.79 -7.44
N GLY A 48 8.27 -12.12 -7.63
CA GLY A 48 8.37 -10.69 -7.87
C GLY A 48 8.45 -9.88 -6.58
N TRP A 49 8.79 -8.62 -6.76
CA TRP A 49 9.01 -7.64 -5.69
C TRP A 49 7.76 -6.82 -5.42
N THR A 50 7.73 -6.09 -4.31
CA THR A 50 6.66 -5.18 -3.95
C THR A 50 7.19 -4.00 -3.11
N LEU A 51 6.34 -2.98 -2.91
CA LEU A 51 6.56 -2.00 -1.85
C LEU A 51 6.25 -2.63 -0.49
N PRO A 52 6.86 -2.17 0.61
CA PRO A 52 6.36 -2.49 1.95
C PRO A 52 4.89 -2.10 2.09
N GLY A 53 4.07 -3.05 2.54
CA GLY A 53 2.63 -2.83 2.64
C GLY A 53 1.81 -4.10 2.49
N GLY A 54 0.51 -4.01 2.80
CA GLY A 54 -0.37 -5.15 2.80
C GLY A 54 -1.86 -4.80 2.78
N THR A 55 -2.67 -5.69 3.30
CA THR A 55 -4.11 -5.55 3.35
C THR A 55 -4.54 -4.58 4.46
N VAL A 56 -5.54 -3.75 4.17
CA VAL A 56 -6.19 -2.93 5.19
C VAL A 56 -7.18 -3.82 5.98
N GLU A 57 -6.98 -3.94 7.28
CA GLU A 57 -7.83 -4.69 8.19
C GLU A 57 -9.09 -3.88 8.55
N SER A 58 -9.98 -3.73 7.56
CA SER A 58 -11.17 -2.85 7.67
C SER A 58 -12.21 -3.32 8.69
N ASP A 59 -12.12 -4.54 9.18
CA ASP A 59 -12.92 -5.09 10.28
C ASP A 59 -12.43 -4.65 11.68
N THR A 60 -11.24 -4.06 11.76
CA THR A 60 -10.65 -3.48 12.98
C THR A 60 -10.66 -1.95 12.99
N ASP A 61 -11.47 -1.30 12.15
CA ASP A 61 -11.49 0.15 11.93
C ASP A 61 -10.15 0.74 11.42
N GLU A 62 -9.28 -0.09 10.86
CA GLU A 62 -8.00 0.34 10.32
C GLU A 62 -8.19 1.19 9.07
N THR A 63 -7.45 2.29 9.00
CA THR A 63 -7.41 3.14 7.80
C THR A 63 -6.31 2.68 6.83
N PRO A 64 -6.40 2.99 5.51
CA PRO A 64 -5.31 2.67 4.57
C PRO A 64 -3.94 3.23 4.99
N ARG A 65 -3.91 4.42 5.58
CA ARG A 65 -2.67 5.01 6.14
C ARG A 65 -2.16 4.23 7.35
N GLY A 66 -3.07 3.79 8.23
CA GLY A 66 -2.75 2.93 9.38
C GLY A 66 -2.12 1.62 8.93
N ALA A 67 -2.75 0.95 7.95
CA ALA A 67 -2.25 -0.29 7.37
C ALA A 67 -0.84 -0.12 6.78
N ALA A 68 -0.61 0.90 5.95
CA ALA A 68 0.71 1.12 5.36
C ALA A 68 1.81 1.35 6.42
N ARG A 69 1.47 2.03 7.54
CA ARG A 69 2.41 2.22 8.66
C ARG A 69 2.64 0.93 9.44
N ARG A 70 1.58 0.17 9.78
CA ARG A 70 1.67 -1.11 10.49
C ARG A 70 2.50 -2.11 9.69
N GLU A 71 2.17 -2.30 8.42
CA GLU A 71 2.90 -3.21 7.53
C GLU A 71 4.39 -2.81 7.40
N THR A 72 4.69 -1.52 7.28
CA THR A 72 6.09 -1.05 7.25
C THR A 72 6.83 -1.43 8.53
N LEU A 73 6.19 -1.28 9.70
CA LEU A 73 6.80 -1.67 10.98
C LEU A 73 6.99 -3.19 11.07
N GLU A 74 6.00 -3.97 10.66
CA GLU A 74 6.02 -5.43 10.71
C GLU A 74 7.04 -6.00 9.72
N GLU A 75 7.02 -5.54 8.47
CA GLU A 75 7.82 -6.09 7.37
C GLU A 75 9.30 -5.70 7.42
N ILE A 76 9.61 -4.43 7.77
CA ILE A 76 10.98 -3.90 7.71
C ILE A 76 11.47 -3.28 9.02
N GLY A 77 10.67 -3.34 10.10
CA GLY A 77 11.06 -2.89 11.44
C GLY A 77 11.16 -1.37 11.60
N LEU A 78 10.66 -0.57 10.66
CA LEU A 78 10.74 0.88 10.72
C LEU A 78 9.41 1.52 11.14
N ASP A 79 9.37 2.17 12.30
CA ASP A 79 8.27 3.05 12.67
C ASP A 79 8.42 4.40 11.97
N VAL A 80 7.47 4.72 11.08
CA VAL A 80 7.54 5.89 10.21
C VAL A 80 6.27 6.75 10.30
N GLN A 81 6.45 8.05 10.09
CA GLN A 81 5.33 8.95 9.80
C GLN A 81 5.20 9.08 8.29
N LEU A 82 4.10 8.58 7.76
CA LEU A 82 3.83 8.65 6.32
C LEU A 82 3.48 10.07 5.89
N GLY A 83 4.03 10.49 4.79
CA GLY A 83 3.71 11.73 4.11
C GLY A 83 2.35 11.67 3.39
N ARG A 84 2.22 12.38 2.29
CA ARG A 84 0.96 12.49 1.54
C ARG A 84 0.61 11.22 0.78
N LEU A 85 -0.65 11.09 0.39
CA LEU A 85 -1.10 10.09 -0.56
C LEU A 85 -0.57 10.44 -1.96
N LEU A 86 0.06 9.46 -2.62
CA LEU A 86 0.67 9.62 -3.95
C LEU A 86 -0.23 9.05 -5.05
N ALA A 87 -0.80 7.87 -4.85
CA ALA A 87 -1.65 7.21 -5.83
C ALA A 87 -2.80 6.45 -5.18
N VAL A 88 -3.92 6.42 -5.90
CA VAL A 88 -5.04 5.49 -5.67
C VAL A 88 -5.28 4.74 -6.96
N ASP A 89 -5.26 3.41 -6.90
CA ASP A 89 -5.39 2.54 -8.08
C ASP A 89 -6.55 1.56 -7.91
N TRP A 90 -7.49 1.60 -8.84
CA TRP A 90 -8.53 0.58 -8.95
C TRP A 90 -8.02 -0.60 -9.76
N VAL A 91 -7.77 -1.72 -9.09
CA VAL A 91 -7.26 -2.94 -9.73
C VAL A 91 -8.37 -3.95 -9.93
N HIS A 92 -8.75 -4.19 -11.19
CA HIS A 92 -9.80 -5.15 -11.52
C HIS A 92 -9.47 -6.56 -11.04
N GLY A 93 -10.48 -7.23 -10.51
CA GLY A 93 -10.39 -8.65 -10.12
C GLY A 93 -10.93 -9.56 -11.22
N LYS A 94 -10.24 -10.67 -11.50
CA LYS A 94 -10.76 -11.75 -12.38
C LYS A 94 -11.34 -12.90 -11.57
N ALA A 95 -10.60 -13.37 -10.57
CA ALA A 95 -10.97 -14.47 -9.67
C ALA A 95 -11.17 -14.01 -8.21
N ARG A 96 -11.16 -12.72 -7.96
CA ARG A 96 -11.32 -12.06 -6.65
C ARG A 96 -12.07 -10.75 -6.82
N PRO A 97 -12.61 -10.13 -5.74
CA PRO A 97 -13.11 -8.77 -5.81
C PRO A 97 -12.04 -7.79 -6.31
N PRO A 98 -12.41 -6.63 -6.87
CA PRO A 98 -11.46 -5.58 -7.19
C PRO A 98 -10.73 -5.11 -5.92
N ILE A 99 -9.55 -4.49 -6.10
CA ILE A 99 -8.77 -3.91 -5.01
C ILE A 99 -8.69 -2.40 -5.23
N VAL A 100 -8.89 -1.62 -4.19
CA VAL A 100 -8.40 -0.24 -4.12
C VAL A 100 -7.04 -0.26 -3.44
N ALA A 101 -6.00 0.14 -4.18
CA ALA A 101 -4.64 0.16 -3.70
C ALA A 101 -4.17 1.61 -3.46
N TYR A 102 -3.68 1.87 -2.26
CA TYR A 102 -3.18 3.18 -1.82
C TYR A 102 -1.66 3.16 -1.73
N VAL A 103 -1.00 4.19 -2.26
CA VAL A 103 0.45 4.38 -2.12
C VAL A 103 0.72 5.71 -1.42
N TYR A 104 1.39 5.63 -0.28
CA TYR A 104 1.77 6.79 0.52
C TYR A 104 3.26 7.11 0.37
N ASP A 105 3.62 8.36 0.53
CA ASP A 105 4.99 8.81 0.65
C ASP A 105 5.58 8.30 1.97
N GLY A 106 6.58 7.42 1.89
CA GLY A 106 7.32 6.88 3.03
C GLY A 106 8.49 7.77 3.46
N GLY A 107 8.84 8.74 2.62
CA GLY A 107 9.99 9.61 2.83
C GLY A 107 11.31 9.02 2.33
N VAL A 108 12.39 9.72 2.65
CA VAL A 108 13.75 9.32 2.30
C VAL A 108 14.40 8.60 3.48
N LEU A 109 14.94 7.42 3.22
CA LEU A 109 15.72 6.65 4.18
C LEU A 109 17.20 6.99 4.01
N ASP A 110 17.80 7.57 5.05
CA ASP A 110 19.23 7.73 5.14
C ASP A 110 19.96 6.40 5.39
N GLU A 111 21.28 6.41 5.38
CA GLU A 111 22.07 5.20 5.57
C GLU A 111 21.83 4.55 6.95
N ASP A 112 21.56 5.32 7.99
CA ASP A 112 21.31 4.78 9.34
C ASP A 112 19.97 4.04 9.38
N ARG A 113 18.93 4.60 8.76
CA ARG A 113 17.62 3.95 8.63
C ARG A 113 17.68 2.70 7.74
N LEU A 114 18.42 2.76 6.63
CA LEU A 114 18.64 1.59 5.77
C LEU A 114 19.36 0.45 6.54
N ARG A 115 20.37 0.77 7.35
CA ARG A 115 21.05 -0.21 8.22
C ARG A 115 20.16 -0.74 9.36
N ALA A 116 19.15 0.01 9.76
CA ALA A 116 18.20 -0.40 10.81
C ALA A 116 17.07 -1.32 10.31
N ILE A 117 16.98 -1.56 9.00
CA ILE A 117 15.97 -2.47 8.44
C ILE A 117 16.12 -3.87 9.03
N GLN A 118 15.03 -4.39 9.59
CA GLN A 118 14.91 -5.75 10.10
C GLN A 118 13.74 -6.42 9.39
N LEU A 119 14.03 -7.38 8.52
CA LEU A 119 13.00 -8.10 7.77
C LEU A 119 12.23 -9.06 8.66
N GLN A 120 10.94 -9.13 8.42
CA GLN A 120 10.08 -10.21 8.93
C GLN A 120 10.35 -11.48 8.10
N GLU A 121 11.28 -12.32 8.58
CA GLU A 121 11.80 -13.49 7.85
C GLU A 121 10.72 -14.55 7.53
N GLU A 122 9.60 -14.53 8.24
CA GLU A 122 8.46 -15.39 7.96
C GLU A 122 7.75 -15.04 6.66
N GLU A 123 7.86 -13.81 6.18
CA GLU A 123 7.16 -13.31 4.98
C GLU A 123 8.09 -12.77 3.89
N LEU A 124 9.27 -12.28 4.26
CA LEU A 124 10.19 -11.60 3.34
C LEU A 124 11.55 -12.31 3.26
N LEU A 125 12.05 -12.44 2.04
CA LEU A 125 13.37 -13.02 1.74
C LEU A 125 14.49 -11.99 1.76
N SER A 126 14.25 -10.81 1.18
CA SER A 126 15.25 -9.77 1.02
C SER A 126 14.63 -8.40 0.75
N TRP A 127 15.46 -7.36 0.74
CA TRP A 127 15.09 -6.03 0.27
C TRP A 127 16.19 -5.46 -0.63
N ARG A 128 15.83 -4.49 -1.47
CA ARG A 128 16.79 -3.78 -2.31
C ARG A 128 16.33 -2.37 -2.68
N LEU A 129 17.28 -1.55 -3.08
CA LEU A 129 17.06 -0.24 -3.69
C LEU A 129 17.12 -0.37 -5.20
N VAL A 130 16.05 0.00 -5.89
CA VAL A 130 15.90 -0.18 -7.33
C VAL A 130 15.74 1.19 -7.98
N PRO A 131 16.60 1.54 -8.96
CA PRO A 131 16.48 2.79 -9.70
C PRO A 131 15.22 2.77 -10.58
N ARG A 132 14.73 3.97 -10.94
CA ARG A 132 13.48 4.15 -11.69
C ARG A 132 13.41 3.31 -12.96
N GLU A 133 14.49 3.27 -13.72
CA GLU A 133 14.60 2.56 -15.02
C GLU A 133 14.42 1.05 -14.92
N ASP A 134 14.71 0.46 -13.75
CA ASP A 134 14.66 -0.97 -13.51
C ASP A 134 13.36 -1.44 -12.81
N LEU A 135 12.49 -0.50 -12.39
CA LEU A 135 11.29 -0.85 -11.61
C LEU A 135 10.36 -1.84 -12.33
N LEU A 136 10.12 -1.66 -13.63
CA LEU A 136 9.23 -2.56 -14.39
C LEU A 136 9.80 -3.97 -14.57
N ALA A 137 11.13 -4.14 -14.47
CA ALA A 137 11.74 -5.46 -14.50
C ALA A 137 11.57 -6.23 -13.19
N HIS A 138 11.34 -5.54 -12.08
CA HIS A 138 11.18 -6.13 -10.75
C HIS A 138 9.71 -6.26 -10.32
N LEU A 139 8.85 -5.34 -10.76
CA LEU A 139 7.47 -5.23 -10.30
C LEU A 139 6.49 -5.81 -11.32
N PRO A 140 5.66 -6.79 -10.94
CA PRO A 140 4.75 -7.46 -11.88
C PRO A 140 3.55 -6.58 -12.27
N GLY A 141 3.23 -6.53 -13.56
CA GLY A 141 1.98 -6.00 -14.11
C GLY A 141 1.62 -4.57 -13.65
N ALA A 142 0.37 -4.39 -13.22
CA ALA A 142 -0.17 -3.10 -12.79
C ALA A 142 0.61 -2.47 -11.62
N LEU A 143 1.24 -3.28 -10.76
CA LEU A 143 2.03 -2.78 -9.63
C LEU A 143 3.21 -1.92 -10.11
N GLY A 144 3.93 -2.34 -11.14
CA GLY A 144 5.06 -1.58 -11.69
C GLY A 144 4.63 -0.21 -12.20
N HIS A 145 3.55 -0.14 -12.96
CA HIS A 145 3.00 1.12 -13.46
C HIS A 145 2.49 2.02 -12.32
N ARG A 146 1.84 1.45 -11.31
CA ARG A 146 1.40 2.20 -10.11
C ARG A 146 2.57 2.81 -9.38
N VAL A 147 3.65 2.05 -9.14
CA VAL A 147 4.84 2.53 -8.44
C VAL A 147 5.53 3.63 -9.25
N LEU A 148 5.66 3.49 -10.57
CA LEU A 148 6.19 4.55 -11.44
C LEU A 148 5.34 5.82 -11.37
N ALA A 149 4.01 5.70 -11.46
CA ALA A 149 3.13 6.85 -11.38
C ALA A 149 3.22 7.57 -10.02
N ALA A 150 3.29 6.80 -8.92
CA ALA A 150 3.49 7.34 -7.57
C ALA A 150 4.86 8.05 -7.43
N LEU A 151 5.91 7.45 -7.97
CA LEU A 151 7.26 8.03 -7.98
C LEU A 151 7.30 9.35 -8.77
N ASP A 152 6.69 9.40 -9.95
CA ASP A 152 6.60 10.63 -10.75
C ASP A 152 5.84 11.73 -10.00
N VAL A 153 4.72 11.38 -9.35
CA VAL A 153 3.96 12.32 -8.49
C VAL A 153 4.83 12.87 -7.36
N LEU A 154 5.64 12.02 -6.74
CA LEU A 154 6.51 12.41 -5.62
C LEU A 154 7.63 13.33 -6.10
N LEU A 155 8.38 12.94 -7.13
CA LEU A 155 9.54 13.68 -7.63
C LEU A 155 9.18 15.01 -8.30
N GLU A 156 8.03 15.07 -8.98
CA GLU A 156 7.57 16.27 -9.66
C GLU A 156 6.69 17.18 -8.79
N GLY A 157 6.43 16.79 -7.53
CA GLY A 157 5.60 17.58 -6.61
C GLY A 157 4.14 17.70 -7.03
N ARG A 158 3.62 16.77 -7.85
CA ARG A 158 2.24 16.76 -8.33
C ARG A 158 1.25 16.33 -7.26
N GLY A 159 -0.04 16.59 -7.48
CA GLY A 159 -1.14 16.05 -6.67
C GLY A 159 -1.27 14.54 -6.79
N THR A 160 -2.02 13.92 -5.87
CA THR A 160 -2.36 12.49 -5.89
C THR A 160 -2.90 12.08 -7.27
N VAL A 161 -2.43 10.95 -7.80
CA VAL A 161 -2.90 10.41 -9.08
C VAL A 161 -3.93 9.32 -8.89
N GLU A 162 -4.99 9.36 -9.70
CA GLU A 162 -5.95 8.28 -9.84
C GLU A 162 -5.53 7.34 -10.97
N LEU A 163 -5.59 6.04 -10.70
CA LEU A 163 -5.18 5.00 -11.63
C LEU A 163 -6.26 3.91 -11.77
N GLU A 164 -6.22 3.25 -12.91
CA GLU A 164 -6.95 2.01 -13.20
C GLU A 164 -5.96 0.98 -13.76
N ASN A 165 -5.77 -0.13 -13.02
CA ASN A 165 -4.75 -1.14 -13.33
C ASN A 165 -3.34 -0.57 -13.56
N GLY A 166 -2.94 0.42 -12.77
CA GLY A 166 -1.65 1.09 -12.85
C GLY A 166 -1.56 2.20 -13.90
N HIS A 167 -2.58 2.44 -14.69
CA HIS A 167 -2.60 3.48 -15.73
C HIS A 167 -3.40 4.70 -15.28
N ARG A 168 -2.93 5.90 -15.63
CA ARG A 168 -3.61 7.15 -15.29
C ARG A 168 -5.00 7.21 -15.93
N VAL A 169 -5.97 7.69 -15.16
CA VAL A 169 -7.35 7.94 -15.61
C VAL A 169 -7.49 9.44 -15.89
N GLY A 170 -7.92 9.82 -17.10
CA GLY A 170 -8.16 11.20 -17.53
C GLY A 170 -7.03 11.77 -18.36
#